data_6ddcd98f94bf41bcc7e18e7886bae0a6
#
_entry.id   6ddcd98f94bf41bcc7e18e7886bae0a6
#
_cell.length_a   1.000
_cell.length_b   1.000
_cell.length_c   1.000
_cell.angle_alpha   90.00
_cell.angle_beta   90.00
_cell.angle_gamma   90.00
#
_symmetry.space_group_name_H-M   'P 1'
#
loop_
_entity.id
_entity.type
_entity.pdbx_description
1 polymer ?
#
loop_
_entity_poly.entity_id
_entity_poly.type
_entity_poly.pdbx_seq_one_letter_code
_entity_poly.pdbx_strand_id
1 'polypeptide(L)'
;MVTADSRVNNHVIADDVMYCPAVKLKKIYNYDIAPPISKERLDKIKSFAPDIIHIHNEFGVGISGVLIARTLKVPLVYTLHTMYDDYVYYVAKTKGFGKIVTSASHLYAKMLASTASAITGPSPKVSEYFKACGVKKPVHVIPNSVELDVFKPENVDKNDAVELRRKFGFADDDMVFCFCGRLGKEKNITLLLEYWAKNVRPEDKIKLFILGDGPLHEQHCKEAKELGIADMVKFAGRVEHPDLPVYYACCDAYITASLSDTCSISMLEGMAMHLPVLSLKDDLNVGQVKDGVNGYNFTDADSMYELLKKLRDMPKDELAEFGRQTRESIKTSGAIRLANDLLDVYKEALEVYKKKNRKRKLKKRYRVIRHRYVRRSRTYKN
;
A
#
# COMPACT_ATOMS: atom_id res chain seq x y z
N MET A 1 -13.16 -11.96 7.13
CA MET A 1 -12.91 -10.68 6.41
C MET A 1 -14.20 -10.18 5.76
N VAL A 2 -14.33 -8.87 5.43
CA VAL A 2 -15.50 -8.32 4.70
C VAL A 2 -15.00 -7.48 3.53
N THR A 3 -15.47 -7.76 2.32
CA THR A 3 -15.05 -7.06 1.11
C THR A 3 -16.24 -6.74 0.18
N ALA A 4 -16.05 -5.80 -0.74
CA ALA A 4 -16.99 -5.49 -1.80
C ALA A 4 -16.69 -6.35 -3.03
N ASP A 5 -17.73 -6.87 -3.68
CA ASP A 5 -17.58 -7.61 -4.93
C ASP A 5 -18.80 -7.37 -5.85
N SER A 6 -18.56 -6.79 -7.00
CA SER A 6 -19.61 -6.51 -8.00
C SER A 6 -20.09 -7.74 -8.77
N ARG A 7 -19.47 -8.90 -8.58
CA ARG A 7 -19.86 -10.18 -9.21
C ARG A 7 -20.94 -10.90 -8.41
N VAL A 8 -21.19 -10.51 -7.15
CA VAL A 8 -22.22 -11.12 -6.31
C VAL A 8 -23.44 -10.21 -6.21
N ASN A 9 -24.64 -10.80 -6.24
CA ASN A 9 -25.90 -10.07 -6.08
C ASN A 9 -26.41 -10.06 -4.62
N ASN A 10 -25.96 -11.00 -3.80
CA ASN A 10 -26.27 -11.15 -2.38
C ASN A 10 -25.00 -11.28 -1.55
N HIS A 11 -25.09 -11.13 -0.23
CA HIS A 11 -23.94 -11.38 0.63
C HIS A 11 -23.59 -12.87 0.64
N VAL A 12 -22.39 -13.20 0.17
CA VAL A 12 -21.84 -14.56 0.14
C VAL A 12 -20.72 -14.67 1.15
N ILE A 13 -20.65 -15.79 1.88
CA ILE A 13 -19.52 -16.10 2.77
C ILE A 13 -18.82 -17.33 2.19
N ALA A 14 -17.57 -17.19 1.84
CA ALA A 14 -16.68 -18.25 1.38
C ALA A 14 -15.27 -18.01 1.95
N ASP A 15 -14.60 -19.06 2.40
CA ASP A 15 -13.22 -19.02 2.92
C ASP A 15 -13.00 -17.91 3.98
N ASP A 16 -13.92 -17.81 4.95
CA ASP A 16 -13.95 -16.78 6.01
C ASP A 16 -14.03 -15.34 5.50
N VAL A 17 -14.40 -15.15 4.24
CA VAL A 17 -14.61 -13.84 3.60
C VAL A 17 -16.08 -13.61 3.30
N MET A 18 -16.61 -12.49 3.77
CA MET A 18 -17.94 -12.01 3.37
C MET A 18 -17.80 -11.09 2.17
N TYR A 19 -18.26 -11.55 1.02
CA TYR A 19 -18.39 -10.76 -0.21
C TYR A 19 -19.71 -10.01 -0.20
N CYS A 20 -19.64 -8.69 -0.32
CA CYS A 20 -20.82 -7.81 -0.28
C CYS A 20 -21.15 -7.31 -1.67
N PRO A 21 -22.45 -7.33 -2.07
CA PRO A 21 -22.88 -6.75 -3.33
C PRO A 21 -22.38 -5.32 -3.51
N ALA A 22 -21.85 -5.01 -4.69
CA ALA A 22 -21.20 -3.75 -4.96
C ALA A 22 -21.49 -3.23 -6.37
N VAL A 23 -21.32 -1.93 -6.56
CA VAL A 23 -21.36 -1.29 -7.88
C VAL A 23 -19.93 -1.01 -8.33
N LYS A 24 -19.61 -1.39 -9.58
CA LYS A 24 -18.29 -1.15 -10.16
C LYS A 24 -18.18 0.28 -10.68
N LEU A 25 -17.27 1.06 -10.14
CA LEU A 25 -16.96 2.40 -10.58
C LEU A 25 -15.92 2.36 -11.72
N LYS A 26 -16.40 2.25 -12.98
CA LYS A 26 -15.54 2.13 -14.18
C LYS A 26 -14.54 3.29 -14.32
N LYS A 27 -14.91 4.51 -13.92
CA LYS A 27 -14.05 5.71 -14.01
C LYS A 27 -12.98 5.78 -12.93
N ILE A 28 -13.08 4.97 -11.87
CA ILE A 28 -12.13 4.91 -10.77
C ILE A 28 -11.60 3.46 -10.70
N TYR A 29 -10.78 3.08 -11.66
CA TYR A 29 -10.05 1.78 -11.72
C TYR A 29 -10.91 0.54 -11.54
N ASN A 30 -12.16 0.56 -12.01
CA ASN A 30 -13.10 -0.54 -11.77
C ASN A 30 -13.28 -0.88 -10.28
N TYR A 31 -13.15 0.13 -9.40
CA TYR A 31 -13.28 -0.06 -7.96
C TYR A 31 -14.70 -0.47 -7.58
N ASP A 32 -14.80 -1.53 -6.80
CA ASP A 32 -16.09 -2.04 -6.32
C ASP A 32 -16.51 -1.32 -5.04
N ILE A 33 -17.63 -0.62 -5.08
CA ILE A 33 -18.21 0.09 -3.93
C ILE A 33 -19.49 -0.60 -3.46
N ALA A 34 -19.48 -1.14 -2.24
CA ALA A 34 -20.67 -1.66 -1.61
C ALA A 34 -21.42 -0.54 -0.87
N PRO A 35 -22.75 -0.57 -0.79
CA PRO A 35 -23.52 0.37 0.04
C PRO A 35 -23.02 0.37 1.49
N PRO A 36 -22.84 1.54 2.11
CA PRO A 36 -22.31 1.61 3.48
C PRO A 36 -23.26 1.08 4.54
N ILE A 37 -24.56 1.05 4.23
CA ILE A 37 -25.62 0.56 5.13
C ILE A 37 -26.20 -0.73 4.56
N SER A 38 -26.18 -1.81 5.35
CA SER A 38 -26.81 -3.09 5.05
C SER A 38 -27.22 -3.76 6.36
N LYS A 39 -28.50 -4.06 6.48
CA LYS A 39 -29.03 -4.80 7.64
C LYS A 39 -28.47 -6.21 7.71
N GLU A 40 -28.46 -6.91 6.58
CA GLU A 40 -27.94 -8.28 6.49
C GLU A 40 -26.46 -8.36 6.91
N ARG A 41 -25.62 -7.41 6.44
CA ARG A 41 -24.21 -7.33 6.85
C ARG A 41 -24.08 -7.06 8.35
N LEU A 42 -24.88 -6.16 8.90
CA LEU A 42 -24.89 -5.88 10.33
C LEU A 42 -25.27 -7.14 11.13
N ASP A 43 -26.33 -7.83 10.72
CA ASP A 43 -26.82 -9.03 11.42
C ASP A 43 -25.79 -10.16 11.38
N LYS A 44 -25.14 -10.41 10.22
CA LYS A 44 -24.07 -11.40 10.07
C LYS A 44 -22.85 -11.05 10.93
N ILE A 45 -22.40 -9.79 10.94
CA ILE A 45 -21.26 -9.37 11.77
C ILE A 45 -21.64 -9.41 13.26
N LYS A 46 -22.87 -9.08 13.61
CA LYS A 46 -23.35 -9.18 14.98
C LYS A 46 -23.37 -10.62 15.49
N SER A 47 -23.77 -11.59 14.64
CA SER A 47 -23.75 -13.02 15.00
C SER A 47 -22.33 -13.57 15.17
N PHE A 48 -21.34 -13.01 14.46
CA PHE A 48 -19.91 -13.30 14.64
C PHE A 48 -19.38 -12.76 15.99
N ALA A 49 -20.06 -11.77 16.60
CA ALA A 49 -19.73 -11.16 17.89
C ALA A 49 -18.27 -10.66 17.99
N PRO A 50 -17.78 -9.79 17.11
CA PRO A 50 -16.40 -9.34 17.11
C PRO A 50 -16.07 -8.51 18.35
N ASP A 51 -14.88 -8.71 18.93
CA ASP A 51 -14.35 -7.86 20.01
C ASP A 51 -13.81 -6.52 19.49
N ILE A 52 -13.43 -6.47 18.19
CA ILE A 52 -12.83 -5.32 17.53
C ILE A 52 -13.22 -5.31 16.06
N ILE A 53 -13.28 -4.13 15.47
CA ILE A 53 -13.41 -3.95 14.02
C ILE A 53 -12.20 -3.19 13.50
N HIS A 54 -11.58 -3.72 12.45
CA HIS A 54 -10.46 -3.09 11.77
C HIS A 54 -10.86 -2.74 10.33
N ILE A 55 -10.71 -1.48 9.95
CA ILE A 55 -10.98 -1.01 8.58
C ILE A 55 -9.67 -0.68 7.86
N HIS A 56 -9.59 -1.10 6.59
CA HIS A 56 -8.45 -0.90 5.70
C HIS A 56 -8.80 -0.04 4.49
N ASN A 57 -10.06 0.40 4.39
CA ASN A 57 -10.49 1.35 3.37
C ASN A 57 -11.46 2.37 3.96
N GLU A 58 -11.66 3.46 3.26
CA GLU A 58 -12.37 4.64 3.73
C GLU A 58 -13.80 4.71 3.20
N PHE A 59 -14.13 3.92 2.17
CA PHE A 59 -15.41 4.00 1.47
C PHE A 59 -16.20 2.69 1.60
N GLY A 60 -17.48 2.71 1.26
CA GLY A 60 -18.32 1.52 1.19
C GLY A 60 -18.29 0.67 2.46
N VAL A 61 -17.59 -0.48 2.39
CA VAL A 61 -17.46 -1.40 3.54
C VAL A 61 -16.69 -0.79 4.71
N GLY A 62 -15.77 0.15 4.48
CA GLY A 62 -15.06 0.86 5.55
C GLY A 62 -15.99 1.76 6.37
N ILE A 63 -16.84 2.56 5.71
CA ILE A 63 -17.91 3.33 6.40
C ILE A 63 -18.83 2.38 7.16
N SER A 64 -19.20 1.26 6.54
CA SER A 64 -19.97 0.20 7.20
C SER A 64 -19.32 -0.27 8.49
N GLY A 65 -18.01 -0.54 8.45
CA GLY A 65 -17.21 -0.92 9.63
C GLY A 65 -17.30 0.11 10.76
N VAL A 66 -17.19 1.40 10.43
CA VAL A 66 -17.35 2.50 11.41
C VAL A 66 -18.75 2.48 12.05
N LEU A 67 -19.81 2.33 11.23
CA LEU A 67 -21.19 2.32 11.71
C LEU A 67 -21.46 1.09 12.59
N ILE A 68 -21.01 -0.08 12.17
CA ILE A 68 -21.15 -1.34 12.89
C ILE A 68 -20.38 -1.31 14.22
N ALA A 69 -19.13 -0.82 14.23
CA ALA A 69 -18.36 -0.66 15.47
C ALA A 69 -19.11 0.21 16.51
N ARG A 70 -19.72 1.29 16.05
CA ARG A 70 -20.56 2.16 16.90
C ARG A 70 -21.80 1.44 17.42
N THR A 71 -22.49 0.70 16.55
CA THR A 71 -23.73 -0.03 16.88
C THR A 71 -23.47 -1.16 17.88
N LEU A 72 -22.43 -1.95 17.63
CA LEU A 72 -22.04 -3.07 18.49
C LEU A 72 -21.27 -2.61 19.74
N LYS A 73 -20.86 -1.32 19.80
CA LYS A 73 -20.08 -0.73 20.89
C LYS A 73 -18.73 -1.44 21.11
N VAL A 74 -18.08 -1.78 20.02
CA VAL A 74 -16.73 -2.33 20.00
C VAL A 74 -15.70 -1.29 19.53
N PRO A 75 -14.41 -1.42 19.89
CA PRO A 75 -13.37 -0.53 19.40
C PRO A 75 -13.18 -0.67 17.89
N LEU A 76 -12.74 0.42 17.25
CA LEU A 76 -12.38 0.51 15.85
C LEU A 76 -10.87 0.74 15.74
N VAL A 77 -10.20 -0.02 14.89
CA VAL A 77 -8.86 0.27 14.39
C VAL A 77 -8.96 0.72 12.93
N TYR A 78 -8.12 1.65 12.54
CA TYR A 78 -8.09 2.17 11.18
C TYR A 78 -6.67 2.17 10.64
N THR A 79 -6.43 1.44 9.54
CA THR A 79 -5.19 1.50 8.76
C THR A 79 -5.40 2.35 7.51
N LEU A 80 -4.54 3.35 7.33
CA LEU A 80 -4.46 4.12 6.08
C LEU A 80 -3.39 3.49 5.19
N HIS A 81 -3.78 3.04 3.99
CA HIS A 81 -2.87 2.50 2.99
C HIS A 81 -2.56 3.50 1.86
N THR A 82 -3.46 4.45 1.62
CA THR A 82 -3.40 5.37 0.48
C THR A 82 -3.43 6.81 0.96
N MET A 83 -2.41 7.58 0.61
CA MET A 83 -2.43 9.03 0.79
C MET A 83 -3.19 9.64 -0.38
N TYR A 84 -4.38 10.20 -0.09
CA TYR A 84 -5.27 10.70 -1.15
C TYR A 84 -4.71 11.88 -1.92
N ASP A 85 -3.76 12.61 -1.36
CA ASP A 85 -3.10 13.73 -2.01
C ASP A 85 -2.42 13.32 -3.32
N ASP A 86 -1.84 12.11 -3.36
CA ASP A 86 -1.18 11.55 -4.53
C ASP A 86 -2.19 11.13 -5.62
N TYR A 87 -3.49 11.10 -5.30
CA TYR A 87 -4.56 10.63 -6.18
C TYR A 87 -5.58 11.71 -6.56
N VAL A 88 -5.42 12.92 -6.04
CA VAL A 88 -6.33 14.07 -6.31
C VAL A 88 -6.48 14.34 -7.80
N TYR A 89 -5.43 14.14 -8.59
CA TYR A 89 -5.43 14.39 -10.04
C TYR A 89 -6.42 13.51 -10.82
N TYR A 90 -6.84 12.37 -10.27
CA TYR A 90 -7.87 11.53 -10.90
C TYR A 90 -9.27 12.16 -10.86
N VAL A 91 -9.51 13.00 -9.85
CA VAL A 91 -10.81 13.60 -9.60
C VAL A 91 -10.82 15.07 -10.01
N ALA A 92 -9.70 15.76 -9.85
CA ALA A 92 -9.58 17.19 -10.03
C ALA A 92 -8.78 17.55 -11.30
N LYS A 93 -9.48 18.08 -12.32
CA LYS A 93 -8.87 18.51 -13.58
C LYS A 93 -8.20 19.90 -13.50
N THR A 94 -8.49 20.70 -12.48
CA THR A 94 -7.93 22.05 -12.30
C THR A 94 -7.25 22.20 -10.95
N LYS A 95 -6.19 23.03 -10.89
CA LYS A 95 -5.43 23.27 -9.63
C LYS A 95 -6.30 23.84 -8.49
N GLY A 96 -7.28 24.69 -8.82
CA GLY A 96 -8.18 25.27 -7.81
C GLY A 96 -9.12 24.22 -7.21
N PHE A 97 -9.73 23.40 -8.04
CA PHE A 97 -10.59 22.30 -7.61
C PHE A 97 -9.78 21.24 -6.85
N GLY A 98 -8.53 21.00 -7.25
CA GLY A 98 -7.61 20.09 -6.55
C GLY A 98 -7.45 20.46 -5.06
N LYS A 99 -7.22 21.74 -4.74
CA LYS A 99 -7.10 22.20 -3.35
C LYS A 99 -8.36 21.93 -2.51
N ILE A 100 -9.53 22.09 -3.11
CA ILE A 100 -10.81 21.79 -2.42
C ILE A 100 -10.92 20.29 -2.14
N VAL A 101 -10.59 19.44 -3.12
CA VAL A 101 -10.62 17.97 -2.97
C VAL A 101 -9.63 17.53 -1.90
N THR A 102 -8.39 18.04 -1.90
CA THR A 102 -7.39 17.78 -0.85
C THR A 102 -7.90 18.19 0.54
N SER A 103 -8.46 19.38 0.68
CA SER A 103 -8.99 19.82 1.97
C SER A 103 -10.14 18.93 2.46
N ALA A 104 -11.01 18.50 1.56
CA ALA A 104 -12.11 17.60 1.88
C ALA A 104 -11.59 16.20 2.26
N SER A 105 -10.58 15.68 1.56
CA SER A 105 -9.94 14.38 1.89
C SER A 105 -9.26 14.41 3.25
N HIS A 106 -8.54 15.50 3.59
CA HIS A 106 -7.93 15.70 4.90
C HIS A 106 -8.97 15.74 6.03
N LEU A 107 -10.07 16.49 5.82
CA LEU A 107 -11.15 16.53 6.82
C LEU A 107 -11.78 15.16 7.03
N TYR A 108 -11.96 14.40 5.95
CA TYR A 108 -12.51 13.06 5.99
C TYR A 108 -11.57 12.08 6.70
N ALA A 109 -10.28 12.07 6.37
CA ALA A 109 -9.26 11.26 7.04
C ALA A 109 -9.21 11.58 8.54
N LYS A 110 -9.24 12.87 8.91
CA LYS A 110 -9.31 13.33 10.31
C LYS A 110 -10.56 12.81 11.02
N MET A 111 -11.72 12.84 10.36
CA MET A 111 -12.96 12.34 10.91
C MET A 111 -12.86 10.83 11.19
N LEU A 112 -12.39 10.02 10.25
CA LEU A 112 -12.18 8.60 10.43
C LEU A 112 -11.20 8.31 11.57
N ALA A 113 -10.02 8.93 11.55
CA ALA A 113 -9.00 8.81 12.59
C ALA A 113 -9.54 9.17 13.98
N SER A 114 -10.42 10.20 14.09
CA SER A 114 -11.03 10.60 15.36
C SER A 114 -11.97 9.53 15.93
N THR A 115 -12.59 8.73 15.06
CA THR A 115 -13.52 7.67 15.49
C THR A 115 -12.79 6.42 15.96
N ALA A 116 -11.64 6.13 15.41
CA ALA A 116 -10.84 4.96 15.73
C ALA A 116 -10.29 5.00 17.17
N SER A 117 -10.08 3.86 17.79
CA SER A 117 -9.38 3.70 19.06
C SER A 117 -7.86 3.74 18.86
N ALA A 118 -7.37 3.12 17.78
CA ALA A 118 -6.00 3.19 17.31
C ALA A 118 -5.97 3.41 15.80
N ILE A 119 -4.90 4.02 15.30
CA ILE A 119 -4.64 4.20 13.87
C ILE A 119 -3.26 3.63 13.53
N THR A 120 -3.18 3.00 12.36
CA THR A 120 -1.96 2.39 11.86
C THR A 120 -1.67 2.85 10.44
N GLY A 121 -0.45 2.67 9.99
CA GLY A 121 -0.04 2.87 8.61
C GLY A 121 1.25 2.14 8.31
N PRO A 122 1.53 1.79 7.03
CA PRO A 122 2.66 0.95 6.68
C PRO A 122 4.02 1.65 6.71
N SER A 123 4.07 2.98 6.85
CA SER A 123 5.33 3.72 6.97
C SER A 123 5.17 5.04 7.72
N PRO A 124 6.27 5.72 8.08
CA PRO A 124 6.27 7.05 8.69
C PRO A 124 5.55 8.11 7.86
N LYS A 125 5.49 7.97 6.52
CA LYS A 125 4.71 8.85 5.63
C LYS A 125 3.27 9.02 6.09
N VAL A 126 2.63 7.94 6.53
CA VAL A 126 1.25 7.96 7.01
C VAL A 126 1.12 8.82 8.27
N SER A 127 2.13 8.82 9.14
CA SER A 127 2.16 9.71 10.30
C SER A 127 2.21 11.18 9.90
N GLU A 128 3.04 11.53 8.92
CA GLU A 128 3.15 12.89 8.40
C GLU A 128 1.86 13.32 7.69
N TYR A 129 1.26 12.43 6.89
CA TYR A 129 -0.04 12.69 6.27
C TYR A 129 -1.12 12.99 7.32
N PHE A 130 -1.23 12.17 8.37
CA PHE A 130 -2.21 12.42 9.43
C PHE A 130 -1.91 13.71 10.22
N LYS A 131 -0.64 14.08 10.42
CA LYS A 131 -0.27 15.38 11.00
C LYS A 131 -0.76 16.53 10.11
N ALA A 132 -0.55 16.43 8.78
CA ALA A 132 -1.05 17.42 7.82
C ALA A 132 -2.58 17.51 7.84
N CYS A 133 -3.30 16.40 8.05
CA CYS A 133 -4.74 16.38 8.28
C CYS A 133 -5.16 16.96 9.65
N GLY A 134 -4.23 17.34 10.51
CA GLY A 134 -4.49 17.85 11.87
C GLY A 134 -4.96 16.77 12.85
N VAL A 135 -4.54 15.53 12.67
CA VAL A 135 -4.74 14.42 13.61
C VAL A 135 -3.64 14.46 14.67
N LYS A 136 -4.04 14.44 15.95
CA LYS A 136 -3.11 14.47 17.11
C LYS A 136 -2.85 13.09 17.72
N LYS A 137 -3.58 12.07 17.26
CA LYS A 137 -3.44 10.70 17.75
C LYS A 137 -2.14 10.10 17.17
N PRO A 138 -1.35 9.34 17.99
CA PRO A 138 -0.19 8.62 17.46
C PRO A 138 -0.62 7.59 16.40
N VAL A 139 0.23 7.40 15.41
CA VAL A 139 0.08 6.40 14.36
C VAL A 139 1.06 5.28 14.65
N HIS A 140 0.57 4.05 14.74
CA HIS A 140 1.43 2.87 14.81
C HIS A 140 1.93 2.54 13.41
N VAL A 141 3.23 2.59 13.22
CA VAL A 141 3.85 2.22 11.95
C VAL A 141 4.04 0.71 11.92
N ILE A 142 3.29 0.04 11.06
CA ILE A 142 3.33 -1.41 10.86
C ILE A 142 3.57 -1.67 9.37
N PRO A 143 4.82 -1.94 8.94
CA PRO A 143 5.13 -2.19 7.54
C PRO A 143 4.34 -3.38 6.98
N ASN A 144 4.03 -3.32 5.69
CA ASN A 144 3.40 -4.43 4.99
C ASN A 144 4.23 -5.71 5.09
N SER A 145 3.59 -6.83 4.85
CA SER A 145 4.23 -8.14 4.77
C SER A 145 4.33 -8.61 3.32
N VAL A 146 5.21 -9.57 3.10
CA VAL A 146 5.36 -10.30 1.85
C VAL A 146 5.26 -11.80 2.12
N GLU A 147 4.76 -12.56 1.16
CA GLU A 147 4.65 -14.02 1.22
C GLU A 147 6.01 -14.67 0.93
N LEU A 148 6.90 -14.66 1.94
CA LEU A 148 8.28 -15.16 1.81
C LEU A 148 8.37 -16.61 1.35
N ASP A 149 7.33 -17.41 1.53
CA ASP A 149 7.27 -18.80 1.10
C ASP A 149 6.85 -18.97 -0.36
N VAL A 150 6.14 -18.02 -0.92
CA VAL A 150 5.77 -17.94 -2.35
C VAL A 150 6.94 -17.38 -3.14
N PHE A 151 7.47 -16.23 -2.71
CA PHE A 151 8.55 -15.52 -3.38
C PHE A 151 9.92 -16.06 -2.92
N LYS A 152 10.29 -17.23 -3.49
CA LYS A 152 11.58 -17.89 -3.29
C LYS A 152 12.15 -18.27 -4.65
N PRO A 153 13.43 -17.91 -4.97
CA PRO A 153 14.07 -18.35 -6.20
C PRO A 153 14.04 -19.86 -6.41
N GLU A 154 14.10 -20.62 -5.30
CA GLU A 154 14.09 -22.09 -5.33
C GLU A 154 12.77 -22.70 -5.80
N ASN A 155 11.67 -21.91 -5.74
CA ASN A 155 10.34 -22.33 -6.20
C ASN A 155 10.14 -22.18 -7.72
N VAL A 156 11.09 -21.52 -8.41
CA VAL A 156 10.99 -21.23 -9.85
C VAL A 156 11.87 -22.20 -10.66
N ASP A 157 11.29 -22.81 -11.70
CA ASP A 157 12.10 -23.55 -12.67
C ASP A 157 12.98 -22.57 -13.44
N LYS A 158 14.28 -22.84 -13.45
CA LYS A 158 15.26 -21.99 -14.16
C LYS A 158 14.98 -21.93 -15.66
N ASN A 159 14.44 -22.98 -16.26
CA ASN A 159 14.09 -23.01 -17.68
C ASN A 159 12.97 -22.02 -17.98
N ASP A 160 11.95 -21.93 -17.12
CA ASP A 160 10.84 -20.99 -17.28
C ASP A 160 11.36 -19.54 -17.28
N ALA A 161 12.28 -19.19 -16.37
CA ALA A 161 12.88 -17.87 -16.32
C ALA A 161 13.72 -17.57 -17.58
N VAL A 162 14.49 -18.55 -18.07
CA VAL A 162 15.29 -18.41 -19.32
C VAL A 162 14.38 -18.26 -20.53
N GLU A 163 13.32 -19.04 -20.64
CA GLU A 163 12.36 -18.94 -21.73
C GLU A 163 11.63 -17.58 -21.71
N LEU A 164 11.29 -17.09 -20.52
CA LEU A 164 10.68 -15.77 -20.38
C LEU A 164 11.64 -14.64 -20.81
N ARG A 165 12.93 -14.72 -20.46
CA ARG A 165 13.94 -13.76 -20.95
C ARG A 165 13.99 -13.74 -22.47
N ARG A 166 14.06 -14.91 -23.12
CA ARG A 166 14.06 -15.04 -24.58
C ARG A 166 12.79 -14.49 -25.22
N LYS A 167 11.63 -14.79 -24.64
CA LYS A 167 10.33 -14.28 -25.11
C LYS A 167 10.29 -12.75 -25.19
N PHE A 168 10.90 -12.07 -24.22
CA PHE A 168 10.95 -10.61 -24.19
C PHE A 168 12.19 -10.02 -24.90
N GLY A 169 13.05 -10.88 -25.51
CA GLY A 169 14.20 -10.46 -26.28
C GLY A 169 15.37 -9.97 -25.43
N PHE A 170 15.47 -10.44 -24.18
CA PHE A 170 16.64 -10.20 -23.34
C PHE A 170 17.73 -11.21 -23.66
N ALA A 171 18.95 -10.72 -23.88
CA ALA A 171 20.14 -11.54 -24.08
C ALA A 171 20.66 -12.10 -22.75
N ASP A 172 21.47 -13.16 -22.80
CA ASP A 172 22.03 -13.81 -21.61
C ASP A 172 23.01 -12.90 -20.84
N ASP A 173 23.60 -11.91 -21.54
CA ASP A 173 24.50 -10.90 -20.99
C ASP A 173 23.82 -9.55 -20.67
N ASP A 174 22.49 -9.42 -20.87
CA ASP A 174 21.74 -8.24 -20.46
C ASP A 174 21.55 -8.24 -18.94
N MET A 175 21.78 -7.09 -18.31
CA MET A 175 21.35 -6.80 -16.94
C MET A 175 19.93 -6.28 -16.95
N VAL A 176 18.97 -7.03 -16.41
CA VAL A 176 17.55 -6.72 -16.46
C VAL A 176 17.06 -6.15 -15.14
N PHE A 177 16.67 -4.89 -15.15
CA PHE A 177 16.00 -4.22 -14.02
C PHE A 177 14.49 -4.31 -14.19
N CYS A 178 13.76 -4.74 -13.18
CA CYS A 178 12.30 -4.74 -13.24
C CYS A 178 11.67 -3.67 -12.35
N PHE A 179 10.53 -3.18 -12.81
CA PHE A 179 9.53 -2.48 -12.01
C PHE A 179 8.27 -3.34 -12.01
N CYS A 180 7.59 -3.46 -10.87
CA CYS A 180 6.29 -4.13 -10.80
C CYS A 180 5.27 -3.24 -10.11
N GLY A 181 4.10 -3.03 -10.77
CA GLY A 181 3.01 -2.26 -10.20
C GLY A 181 2.05 -1.70 -11.23
N ARG A 182 1.00 -1.04 -10.72
CA ARG A 182 0.03 -0.37 -11.58
C ARG A 182 0.65 0.84 -12.30
N LEU A 183 0.43 0.96 -13.60
CA LEU A 183 0.94 2.06 -14.40
C LEU A 183 0.04 3.30 -14.29
N GLY A 184 0.13 3.96 -13.14
CA GLY A 184 -0.51 5.24 -12.84
C GLY A 184 0.52 6.37 -12.70
N LYS A 185 0.07 7.61 -12.70
CA LYS A 185 0.94 8.78 -12.60
C LYS A 185 1.76 8.78 -11.30
N GLU A 186 1.18 8.26 -10.24
CA GLU A 186 1.78 8.15 -8.91
C GLU A 186 3.01 7.23 -8.86
N LYS A 187 3.17 6.32 -9.85
CA LYS A 187 4.33 5.43 -9.94
C LYS A 187 5.52 6.04 -10.68
N ASN A 188 5.32 7.21 -11.25
CA ASN A 188 6.37 8.05 -11.82
C ASN A 188 7.20 7.36 -12.93
N ILE A 189 6.54 6.48 -13.72
CA ILE A 189 7.20 5.71 -14.80
C ILE A 189 7.72 6.64 -15.89
N THR A 190 7.01 7.72 -16.23
CA THR A 190 7.49 8.73 -17.20
C THR A 190 8.88 9.25 -16.79
N LEU A 191 9.09 9.61 -15.50
CA LEU A 191 10.40 10.04 -15.01
C LEU A 191 11.48 8.94 -15.17
N LEU A 192 11.12 7.69 -14.89
CA LEU A 192 12.03 6.56 -15.05
C LEU A 192 12.43 6.40 -16.53
N LEU A 193 11.48 6.52 -17.46
CA LEU A 193 11.74 6.45 -18.91
C LEU A 193 12.63 7.63 -19.38
N GLU A 194 12.36 8.85 -18.91
CA GLU A 194 13.15 10.04 -19.20
C GLU A 194 14.59 9.88 -18.70
N TYR A 195 14.78 9.40 -17.48
CA TYR A 195 16.09 9.14 -16.89
C TYR A 195 16.86 8.05 -17.67
N TRP A 196 16.11 7.01 -18.10
CA TRP A 196 16.68 5.93 -18.93
C TRP A 196 17.17 6.46 -20.27
N ALA A 197 16.33 7.22 -20.98
CA ALA A 197 16.64 7.79 -22.28
C ALA A 197 17.82 8.78 -22.25
N LYS A 198 17.98 9.50 -21.14
CA LYS A 198 19.08 10.47 -20.99
C LYS A 198 20.44 9.78 -21.05
N ASN A 199 20.62 8.67 -20.36
CA ASN A 199 21.94 8.13 -20.08
C ASN A 199 22.18 6.71 -20.59
N VAL A 200 21.20 5.82 -20.57
CA VAL A 200 21.39 4.40 -20.96
C VAL A 200 21.47 4.25 -22.48
N ARG A 201 22.41 3.44 -22.93
CA ARG A 201 22.65 3.15 -24.36
C ARG A 201 22.53 1.64 -24.61
N PRO A 202 22.26 1.19 -25.86
CA PRO A 202 22.14 -0.23 -26.19
C PRO A 202 23.42 -1.04 -25.85
N GLU A 203 24.58 -0.43 -26.00
CA GLU A 203 25.90 -1.04 -25.70
C GLU A 203 26.12 -1.29 -24.21
N ASP A 204 25.38 -0.62 -23.34
CA ASP A 204 25.43 -0.85 -21.88
C ASP A 204 24.92 -2.22 -21.47
N LYS A 205 24.17 -2.90 -22.34
CA LYS A 205 23.54 -4.20 -22.01
C LYS A 205 22.61 -4.12 -20.78
N ILE A 206 21.95 -2.99 -20.61
CA ILE A 206 21.02 -2.72 -19.49
C ILE A 206 19.61 -2.62 -20.03
N LYS A 207 18.68 -3.38 -19.47
CA LYS A 207 17.27 -3.45 -19.87
C LYS A 207 16.34 -3.09 -18.74
N LEU A 208 15.20 -2.50 -19.07
CA LEU A 208 14.12 -2.24 -18.14
C LEU A 208 12.91 -3.11 -18.48
N PHE A 209 12.41 -3.87 -17.51
CA PHE A 209 11.26 -4.73 -17.65
C PHE A 209 10.12 -4.23 -16.76
N ILE A 210 9.05 -3.73 -17.36
CA ILE A 210 7.91 -3.15 -16.67
C ILE A 210 6.80 -4.18 -16.58
N LEU A 211 6.55 -4.66 -15.34
CA LEU A 211 5.51 -5.64 -15.00
C LEU A 211 4.30 -4.90 -14.48
N GLY A 212 3.19 -4.98 -15.20
CA GLY A 212 1.95 -4.37 -14.78
C GLY A 212 1.21 -3.65 -15.90
N ASP A 213 0.00 -3.26 -15.57
CA ASP A 213 -0.92 -2.54 -16.45
C ASP A 213 -1.53 -1.35 -15.71
N GLY A 214 -2.20 -0.46 -16.43
CA GLY A 214 -2.84 0.70 -15.83
C GLY A 214 -3.23 1.76 -16.86
N PRO A 215 -3.82 2.87 -16.42
CA PRO A 215 -4.36 3.90 -17.32
C PRO A 215 -3.30 4.59 -18.17
N LEU A 216 -2.02 4.51 -17.80
CA LEU A 216 -0.92 5.12 -18.56
C LEU A 216 -0.09 4.11 -19.35
N HIS A 217 -0.49 2.82 -19.41
CA HIS A 217 0.25 1.78 -20.11
C HIS A 217 0.55 2.15 -21.58
N GLU A 218 -0.51 2.46 -22.35
CA GLU A 218 -0.35 2.85 -23.75
C GLU A 218 0.49 4.11 -23.94
N GLN A 219 0.33 5.09 -23.02
CA GLN A 219 1.13 6.31 -23.03
C GLN A 219 2.61 5.99 -22.79
N HIS A 220 2.94 5.18 -21.80
CA HIS A 220 4.35 4.83 -21.52
C HIS A 220 4.99 4.03 -22.67
N CYS A 221 4.22 3.12 -23.30
CA CYS A 221 4.69 2.42 -24.51
C CYS A 221 5.01 3.40 -25.67
N LYS A 222 4.20 4.44 -25.82
CA LYS A 222 4.41 5.50 -26.81
C LYS A 222 5.63 6.35 -26.43
N GLU A 223 5.73 6.80 -25.17
CA GLU A 223 6.86 7.57 -24.64
C GLU A 223 8.18 6.82 -24.86
N ALA A 224 8.25 5.52 -24.58
CA ALA A 224 9.47 4.72 -24.81
C ALA A 224 9.88 4.71 -26.27
N LYS A 225 8.93 4.69 -27.23
CA LYS A 225 9.22 4.79 -28.67
C LYS A 225 9.69 6.18 -29.05
N GLU A 226 9.03 7.24 -28.58
CA GLU A 226 9.38 8.64 -28.85
C GLU A 226 10.75 9.01 -28.31
N LEU A 227 11.11 8.42 -27.16
CA LEU A 227 12.42 8.59 -26.53
C LEU A 227 13.53 7.70 -27.18
N GLY A 228 13.18 6.83 -28.15
CA GLY A 228 14.14 5.95 -28.81
C GLY A 228 14.69 4.80 -27.95
N ILE A 229 13.99 4.43 -26.88
CA ILE A 229 14.43 3.40 -25.92
C ILE A 229 13.60 2.10 -25.97
N ALA A 230 12.74 1.93 -26.97
CA ALA A 230 11.82 0.78 -27.07
C ALA A 230 12.54 -0.59 -27.11
N ASP A 231 13.77 -0.62 -27.60
CA ASP A 231 14.60 -1.85 -27.63
C ASP A 231 15.21 -2.19 -26.26
N MET A 232 15.33 -1.21 -25.39
CA MET A 232 15.88 -1.37 -24.03
C MET A 232 14.77 -1.51 -22.96
N VAL A 233 13.51 -1.12 -23.26
CA VAL A 233 12.38 -1.15 -22.32
C VAL A 233 11.30 -2.09 -22.84
N LYS A 234 10.95 -3.08 -22.04
CA LYS A 234 9.89 -4.05 -22.36
C LYS A 234 8.75 -3.94 -21.37
N PHE A 235 7.52 -4.08 -21.87
CA PHE A 235 6.29 -4.06 -21.07
C PHE A 235 5.65 -5.44 -21.12
N ALA A 236 5.48 -6.08 -19.96
CA ALA A 236 4.84 -7.39 -19.86
C ALA A 236 3.30 -7.29 -19.88
N GLY A 237 2.75 -6.09 -19.62
CA GLY A 237 1.34 -5.95 -19.32
C GLY A 237 1.00 -6.51 -17.93
N ARG A 238 -0.27 -6.81 -17.72
CA ARG A 238 -0.74 -7.38 -16.45
C ARG A 238 -0.20 -8.80 -16.26
N VAL A 239 0.47 -9.01 -15.15
CA VAL A 239 0.93 -10.33 -14.68
C VAL A 239 0.09 -10.74 -13.47
N GLU A 240 -0.43 -11.96 -13.47
CA GLU A 240 -1.19 -12.45 -12.31
C GLU A 240 -0.24 -12.83 -11.17
N HIS A 241 -0.69 -12.66 -9.93
CA HIS A 241 0.17 -12.82 -8.74
C HIS A 241 0.88 -14.18 -8.63
N PRO A 242 0.26 -15.33 -8.98
CA PRO A 242 0.94 -16.63 -8.96
C PRO A 242 2.10 -16.75 -9.96
N ASP A 243 2.09 -15.95 -11.03
CA ASP A 243 3.10 -16.00 -12.09
C ASP A 243 4.29 -15.05 -11.81
N LEU A 244 4.11 -14.07 -10.90
CA LEU A 244 5.13 -13.06 -10.60
C LEU A 244 6.50 -13.64 -10.21
N PRO A 245 6.62 -14.76 -9.44
CA PRO A 245 7.93 -15.33 -9.12
C PRO A 245 8.79 -15.63 -10.34
N VAL A 246 8.21 -16.15 -11.44
CA VAL A 246 8.95 -16.43 -12.69
C VAL A 246 9.41 -15.13 -13.34
N TYR A 247 8.57 -14.09 -13.34
CA TYR A 247 8.93 -12.78 -13.90
C TYR A 247 10.04 -12.09 -13.10
N TYR A 248 10.01 -12.18 -11.77
CA TYR A 248 11.13 -11.68 -10.95
C TYR A 248 12.41 -12.51 -11.15
N ALA A 249 12.30 -13.83 -11.29
CA ALA A 249 13.44 -14.71 -11.48
C ALA A 249 14.16 -14.49 -12.83
N CYS A 250 13.51 -13.88 -13.82
CA CYS A 250 14.16 -13.49 -15.07
C CYS A 250 14.87 -12.12 -15.00
N CYS A 251 14.88 -11.46 -13.84
CA CYS A 251 15.46 -10.15 -13.62
C CYS A 251 16.66 -10.23 -12.67
N ASP A 252 17.51 -9.20 -12.69
CA ASP A 252 18.74 -9.14 -11.91
C ASP A 252 18.66 -8.12 -10.77
N ALA A 253 17.77 -7.10 -10.89
CA ALA A 253 17.53 -6.08 -9.87
C ALA A 253 16.14 -5.48 -10.01
N TYR A 254 15.66 -4.84 -8.95
CA TYR A 254 14.40 -4.10 -8.92
C TYR A 254 14.68 -2.60 -8.99
N ILE A 255 13.86 -1.84 -9.73
CA ILE A 255 13.99 -0.37 -9.82
C ILE A 255 12.63 0.31 -9.65
N THR A 256 12.61 1.44 -8.94
CA THR A 256 11.39 2.26 -8.78
C THR A 256 11.71 3.74 -8.66
N ALA A 257 10.88 4.57 -9.29
CA ALA A 257 10.88 6.02 -9.11
C ALA A 257 9.62 6.53 -8.36
N SER A 258 8.85 5.60 -7.76
CA SER A 258 7.61 5.93 -7.05
C SER A 258 7.90 6.70 -5.76
N LEU A 259 7.24 7.84 -5.59
CA LEU A 259 7.24 8.63 -4.34
C LEU A 259 5.91 8.49 -3.56
N SER A 260 4.93 7.76 -4.10
CA SER A 260 3.61 7.56 -3.48
C SER A 260 3.53 6.30 -2.60
N ASP A 261 4.49 5.39 -2.72
CA ASP A 261 4.46 4.15 -1.95
C ASP A 261 4.72 4.42 -0.47
N THR A 262 3.83 3.90 0.35
CA THR A 262 3.99 3.92 1.81
C THR A 262 4.84 2.74 2.29
N CYS A 263 4.68 1.58 1.67
CA CYS A 263 5.53 0.39 1.82
C CYS A 263 5.19 -0.54 0.64
N SER A 264 6.04 -0.55 -0.39
CA SER A 264 5.77 -1.27 -1.63
C SER A 264 5.84 -2.78 -1.42
N ILE A 265 4.73 -3.49 -1.63
CA ILE A 265 4.67 -4.96 -1.55
C ILE A 265 5.47 -5.55 -2.73
N SER A 266 5.27 -5.05 -3.95
CA SER A 266 6.00 -5.55 -5.13
C SER A 266 7.52 -5.40 -5.02
N MET A 267 7.99 -4.34 -4.33
CA MET A 267 9.42 -4.22 -4.02
C MET A 267 9.86 -5.27 -2.99
N LEU A 268 9.06 -5.55 -1.96
CA LEU A 268 9.34 -6.61 -1.00
C LEU A 268 9.35 -8.00 -1.68
N GLU A 269 8.47 -8.23 -2.65
CA GLU A 269 8.44 -9.44 -3.48
C GLU A 269 9.73 -9.58 -4.30
N GLY A 270 10.17 -8.51 -4.98
CA GLY A 270 11.45 -8.46 -5.67
C GLY A 270 12.63 -8.74 -4.75
N MET A 271 12.67 -8.10 -3.56
CA MET A 271 13.71 -8.37 -2.54
C MET A 271 13.68 -9.84 -2.07
N ALA A 272 12.48 -10.42 -1.91
CA ALA A 272 12.32 -11.83 -1.55
C ALA A 272 12.84 -12.77 -2.65
N MET A 273 12.81 -12.33 -3.91
CA MET A 273 13.39 -13.02 -5.08
C MET A 273 14.85 -12.67 -5.33
N HIS A 274 15.59 -12.20 -4.32
CA HIS A 274 17.00 -11.84 -4.37
C HIS A 274 17.35 -10.68 -5.30
N LEU A 275 16.42 -9.74 -5.55
CA LEU A 275 16.68 -8.58 -6.39
C LEU A 275 17.13 -7.39 -5.53
N PRO A 276 18.38 -6.91 -5.63
CA PRO A 276 18.77 -5.63 -5.05
C PRO A 276 17.94 -4.49 -5.62
N VAL A 277 17.63 -3.47 -4.82
CA VAL A 277 16.70 -2.42 -5.19
C VAL A 277 17.41 -1.12 -5.54
N LEU A 278 17.08 -0.52 -6.69
CA LEU A 278 17.36 0.89 -6.97
C LEU A 278 16.07 1.71 -6.75
N SER A 279 16.11 2.68 -5.87
CA SER A 279 14.95 3.50 -5.55
C SER A 279 15.23 4.99 -5.70
N LEU A 280 14.29 5.74 -6.26
CA LEU A 280 14.34 7.20 -6.14
C LEU A 280 14.26 7.58 -4.66
N LYS A 281 15.21 8.41 -4.21
CA LYS A 281 15.31 8.82 -2.82
C LYS A 281 14.01 9.50 -2.35
N ASP A 282 13.50 9.03 -1.24
CA ASP A 282 12.29 9.54 -0.59
C ASP A 282 12.55 9.77 0.90
N ASP A 283 12.69 11.04 1.26
CA ASP A 283 13.03 11.43 2.63
C ASP A 283 11.95 11.08 3.66
N LEU A 284 10.73 10.79 3.23
CA LEU A 284 9.62 10.35 4.09
C LEU A 284 9.53 8.82 4.22
N ASN A 285 10.23 8.07 3.37
CA ASN A 285 10.22 6.60 3.37
C ASN A 285 11.62 6.02 3.66
N VAL A 286 12.35 6.68 4.53
CA VAL A 286 13.72 6.30 4.90
C VAL A 286 13.73 4.91 5.55
N GLY A 287 14.66 4.07 5.08
CA GLY A 287 14.99 2.79 5.71
C GLY A 287 14.38 1.55 5.05
N GLN A 288 13.51 1.69 4.04
CA GLN A 288 13.06 0.56 3.25
C GLN A 288 14.19 0.06 2.32
N VAL A 289 14.86 0.98 1.63
CA VAL A 289 16.10 0.71 0.89
C VAL A 289 17.27 1.34 1.65
N LYS A 290 18.28 0.51 1.97
CA LYS A 290 19.50 0.89 2.69
C LYS A 290 20.69 0.71 1.78
N ASP A 291 21.40 1.81 1.48
CA ASP A 291 22.55 1.80 0.57
C ASP A 291 23.61 0.78 0.99
N GLY A 292 23.97 -0.08 0.05
CA GLY A 292 24.97 -1.14 0.24
C GLY A 292 24.52 -2.34 1.08
N VAL A 293 23.25 -2.37 1.53
CA VAL A 293 22.69 -3.50 2.32
C VAL A 293 21.67 -4.30 1.50
N ASN A 294 20.72 -3.61 0.88
CA ASN A 294 19.67 -4.24 0.09
C ASN A 294 19.36 -3.48 -1.21
N GLY A 295 20.16 -2.50 -1.54
CA GLY A 295 19.98 -1.68 -2.72
C GLY A 295 20.75 -0.36 -2.62
N TYR A 296 20.31 0.61 -3.41
CA TYR A 296 20.86 1.97 -3.42
C TYR A 296 19.76 2.98 -3.76
N ASN A 297 19.93 4.23 -3.27
CA ASN A 297 19.03 5.33 -3.56
C ASN A 297 19.66 6.30 -4.58
N PHE A 298 18.92 6.63 -5.65
CA PHE A 298 19.30 7.65 -6.62
C PHE A 298 18.48 8.92 -6.44
N THR A 299 19.00 10.07 -6.88
CA THR A 299 18.36 11.38 -6.74
C THR A 299 18.00 12.01 -8.09
N ASP A 300 18.67 11.59 -9.16
CA ASP A 300 18.56 12.13 -10.51
C ASP A 300 18.98 11.08 -11.55
N ALA A 301 18.91 11.45 -12.83
CA ALA A 301 19.24 10.54 -13.94
C ALA A 301 20.72 10.11 -13.93
N ASP A 302 21.62 10.99 -13.53
CA ASP A 302 23.05 10.72 -13.58
C ASP A 302 23.44 9.76 -12.44
N SER A 303 22.97 9.99 -11.22
CA SER A 303 23.15 9.06 -10.10
C SER A 303 22.46 7.72 -10.33
N MET A 304 21.27 7.70 -10.97
CA MET A 304 20.64 6.46 -11.39
C MET A 304 21.53 5.65 -12.34
N TYR A 305 22.07 6.29 -13.36
CA TYR A 305 22.93 5.61 -14.36
C TYR A 305 24.19 5.05 -13.73
N GLU A 306 24.86 5.79 -12.85
CA GLU A 306 26.04 5.29 -12.13
C GLU A 306 25.71 4.03 -11.30
N LEU A 307 24.54 3.99 -10.67
CA LEU A 307 24.11 2.82 -9.90
C LEU A 307 23.70 1.64 -10.80
N LEU A 308 23.08 1.91 -11.97
CA LEU A 308 22.81 0.88 -12.97
C LEU A 308 24.10 0.21 -13.44
N LYS A 309 25.13 1.00 -13.78
CA LYS A 309 26.46 0.49 -14.17
C LYS A 309 27.12 -0.26 -13.02
N LYS A 310 27.06 0.28 -11.80
CA LYS A 310 27.63 -0.38 -10.63
C LYS A 310 27.11 -1.80 -10.44
N LEU A 311 25.79 -2.01 -10.59
CA LEU A 311 25.21 -3.36 -10.48
C LEU A 311 25.55 -4.22 -11.71
N ARG A 312 25.53 -3.65 -12.93
CA ARG A 312 25.89 -4.36 -14.17
C ARG A 312 27.35 -4.85 -14.15
N ASP A 313 28.27 -4.03 -13.65
CA ASP A 313 29.71 -4.32 -13.64
C ASP A 313 30.14 -5.17 -12.42
N MET A 314 29.22 -5.42 -11.49
CA MET A 314 29.47 -6.27 -10.32
C MET A 314 29.69 -7.72 -10.75
N PRO A 315 30.73 -8.41 -10.24
CA PRO A 315 30.93 -9.84 -10.49
C PRO A 315 29.65 -10.64 -10.14
N LYS A 316 29.33 -11.67 -10.94
CA LYS A 316 28.07 -12.44 -10.79
C LYS A 316 27.89 -13.03 -9.40
N ASP A 317 28.94 -13.53 -8.79
CA ASP A 317 28.93 -14.08 -7.43
C ASP A 317 28.71 -13.01 -6.36
N GLU A 318 29.25 -11.81 -6.55
CA GLU A 318 29.03 -10.66 -5.68
C GLU A 318 27.58 -10.15 -5.79
N LEU A 319 27.05 -10.05 -7.01
CA LEU A 319 25.66 -9.68 -7.25
C LEU A 319 24.69 -10.72 -6.63
N ALA A 320 25.00 -12.01 -6.79
CA ALA A 320 24.22 -13.09 -6.19
C ALA A 320 24.25 -13.03 -4.64
N GLU A 321 25.42 -12.72 -4.05
CA GLU A 321 25.53 -12.51 -2.60
C GLU A 321 24.76 -11.28 -2.16
N PHE A 322 24.86 -10.18 -2.89
CA PHE A 322 24.07 -8.97 -2.60
C PHE A 322 22.56 -9.23 -2.66
N GLY A 323 22.14 -10.05 -3.62
CA GLY A 323 20.72 -10.52 -3.68
C GLY A 323 20.32 -11.34 -2.45
N ARG A 324 21.18 -12.27 -1.97
CA ARG A 324 20.92 -13.02 -0.73
C ARG A 324 20.82 -12.11 0.50
N GLN A 325 21.73 -11.12 0.62
CA GLN A 325 21.69 -10.11 1.68
C GLN A 325 20.44 -9.25 1.60
N THR A 326 19.98 -8.91 0.39
CA THR A 326 18.72 -8.20 0.16
C THR A 326 17.55 -8.97 0.74
N ARG A 327 17.41 -10.26 0.45
CA ARG A 327 16.38 -11.12 1.03
C ARG A 327 16.51 -11.22 2.55
N GLU A 328 17.72 -11.42 3.06
CA GLU A 328 17.97 -11.51 4.50
C GLU A 328 17.52 -10.24 5.24
N SER A 329 17.66 -9.06 4.61
CA SER A 329 17.23 -7.79 5.19
C SER A 329 15.72 -7.70 5.46
N ILE A 330 14.91 -8.53 4.79
CA ILE A 330 13.45 -8.57 4.91
C ILE A 330 12.93 -9.88 5.52
N LYS A 331 13.78 -10.75 6.05
CA LYS A 331 13.38 -12.05 6.62
C LYS A 331 12.29 -11.97 7.69
N THR A 332 12.23 -10.85 8.39
CA THR A 332 11.19 -10.58 9.41
C THR A 332 9.94 -9.92 8.82
N SER A 333 9.89 -9.66 7.51
CA SER A 333 8.75 -8.99 6.88
C SER A 333 7.60 -9.93 6.49
N GLY A 334 7.54 -11.13 7.09
CA GLY A 334 6.48 -12.11 6.86
C GLY A 334 5.17 -11.80 7.60
N ALA A 335 4.11 -12.58 7.24
CA ALA A 335 2.77 -12.41 7.79
C ALA A 335 2.68 -12.58 9.31
N ILE A 336 3.50 -13.44 9.91
CA ILE A 336 3.50 -13.68 11.36
C ILE A 336 3.90 -12.42 12.13
N ARG A 337 4.95 -11.69 11.66
CA ARG A 337 5.35 -10.42 12.27
C ARG A 337 4.20 -9.40 12.18
N LEU A 338 3.62 -9.22 10.98
CA LEU A 338 2.49 -8.31 10.78
C LEU A 338 1.30 -8.64 11.71
N ALA A 339 0.97 -9.93 11.85
CA ALA A 339 -0.10 -10.38 12.73
C ALA A 339 0.19 -10.05 14.21
N ASN A 340 1.41 -10.28 14.68
CA ASN A 340 1.80 -9.99 16.05
C ASN A 340 1.76 -8.47 16.35
N ASP A 341 2.30 -7.65 15.44
CA ASP A 341 2.27 -6.19 15.57
C ASP A 341 0.82 -5.66 15.63
N LEU A 342 -0.07 -6.21 14.79
CA LEU A 342 -1.50 -5.87 14.81
C LEU A 342 -2.18 -6.32 16.09
N LEU A 343 -1.86 -7.51 16.60
CA LEU A 343 -2.42 -8.01 17.87
C LEU A 343 -2.07 -7.08 19.05
N ASP A 344 -0.87 -6.51 19.07
CA ASP A 344 -0.48 -5.56 20.11
C ASP A 344 -1.25 -4.24 20.00
N VAL A 345 -1.46 -3.73 18.77
CA VAL A 345 -2.33 -2.58 18.53
C VAL A 345 -3.79 -2.90 18.93
N TYR A 346 -4.27 -4.11 18.69
CA TYR A 346 -5.62 -4.51 19.10
C TYR A 346 -5.78 -4.52 20.62
N LYS A 347 -4.81 -5.04 21.37
CA LYS A 347 -4.79 -5.00 22.86
C LYS A 347 -4.87 -3.55 23.35
N GLU A 348 -4.03 -2.66 22.79
CA GLU A 348 -4.05 -1.24 23.13
C GLU A 348 -5.42 -0.59 22.80
N ALA A 349 -5.96 -0.84 21.60
CA ALA A 349 -7.25 -0.30 21.18
C ALA A 349 -8.41 -0.71 22.12
N LEU A 350 -8.40 -1.96 22.59
CA LEU A 350 -9.34 -2.48 23.58
C LEU A 350 -9.23 -1.72 24.91
N GLU A 351 -8.02 -1.48 25.41
CA GLU A 351 -7.80 -0.73 26.65
C GLU A 351 -8.20 0.73 26.53
N VAL A 352 -7.83 1.41 25.45
CA VAL A 352 -8.21 2.81 25.17
C VAL A 352 -9.72 2.93 25.14
N TYR A 353 -10.41 1.99 24.49
CA TYR A 353 -11.86 1.98 24.39
C TYR A 353 -12.54 1.77 25.76
N LYS A 354 -12.04 0.82 26.56
CA LYS A 354 -12.52 0.57 27.95
C LYS A 354 -12.36 1.82 28.82
N LYS A 355 -11.19 2.47 28.80
CA LYS A 355 -10.90 3.71 29.55
C LYS A 355 -11.84 4.86 29.12
N LYS A 356 -12.05 5.04 27.80
CA LYS A 356 -12.94 6.06 27.24
C LYS A 356 -14.41 5.86 27.69
N ASN A 357 -14.88 4.62 27.65
CA ASN A 357 -16.24 4.28 28.05
C ASN A 357 -16.47 4.44 29.57
N ARG A 358 -15.47 4.10 30.39
CA ARG A 358 -15.50 4.34 31.84
C ARG A 358 -15.62 5.84 32.15
N LYS A 359 -14.81 6.68 31.49
CA LYS A 359 -14.89 8.15 31.62
C LYS A 359 -16.26 8.70 31.19
N ARG A 360 -16.84 8.17 30.11
CA ARG A 360 -18.18 8.59 29.63
C ARG A 360 -19.28 8.22 30.64
N LYS A 361 -19.25 7.01 31.21
CA LYS A 361 -20.21 6.58 32.26
C LYS A 361 -20.11 7.46 33.50
N LEU A 362 -18.89 7.79 33.97
CA LEU A 362 -18.67 8.67 35.10
C LEU A 362 -19.21 10.10 34.84
N LYS A 363 -18.91 10.69 33.67
CA LYS A 363 -19.43 12.01 33.29
C LYS A 363 -20.94 12.03 33.23
N LYS A 364 -21.58 10.98 32.69
CA LYS A 364 -23.05 10.86 32.63
C LYS A 364 -23.63 10.78 34.04
N ARG A 365 -23.01 10.00 34.93
CA ARG A 365 -23.44 9.85 36.35
C ARG A 365 -23.31 11.18 37.10
N TYR A 366 -22.21 11.91 36.90
CA TYR A 366 -22.02 13.24 37.50
C TYR A 366 -23.03 14.27 37.01
N ARG A 367 -23.38 14.25 35.72
CA ARG A 367 -24.40 15.14 35.12
C ARG A 367 -25.79 14.90 35.72
N VAL A 368 -26.15 13.64 35.94
CA VAL A 368 -27.43 13.25 36.58
C VAL A 368 -27.47 13.70 38.04
N ILE A 369 -26.40 13.52 38.80
CA ILE A 369 -26.29 13.95 40.20
C ILE A 369 -26.41 15.47 40.29
N ARG A 370 -25.70 16.22 39.44
CA ARG A 370 -25.74 17.68 39.37
C ARG A 370 -27.16 18.20 39.06
N HIS A 371 -27.84 17.55 38.09
CA HIS A 371 -29.24 17.92 37.79
C HIS A 371 -30.21 17.66 38.94
N ARG A 372 -30.02 16.56 39.68
CA ARG A 372 -30.84 16.27 40.87
C ARG A 372 -30.59 17.27 42.00
N TYR A 373 -29.32 17.67 42.17
CA TYR A 373 -28.96 18.66 43.20
C TYR A 373 -29.53 20.05 42.90
N VAL A 374 -29.42 20.50 41.65
CA VAL A 374 -29.97 21.79 41.20
C VAL A 374 -31.52 21.81 41.26
N ARG A 375 -32.18 20.69 40.97
CA ARG A 375 -33.67 20.62 41.18
C ARG A 375 -34.05 20.69 42.65
N ARG A 376 -33.34 20.01 43.55
CA ARG A 376 -33.63 20.06 45.02
C ARG A 376 -33.39 21.45 45.58
N SER A 377 -32.33 22.15 45.18
CA SER A 377 -32.07 23.51 45.67
C SER A 377 -33.09 24.56 45.20
N ARG A 378 -33.83 24.31 44.12
CA ARG A 378 -34.92 25.17 43.65
C ARG A 378 -36.25 24.90 44.40
N THR A 379 -36.47 23.67 44.90
CA THR A 379 -37.68 23.33 45.68
C THR A 379 -37.61 23.80 47.12
N TYR A 380 -36.47 24.23 47.65
CA TYR A 380 -36.30 24.80 48.99
C TYR A 380 -36.27 26.34 49.02
N LYS A 381 -36.49 27.00 47.85
CA LYS A 381 -36.51 28.46 47.74
C LYS A 381 -37.90 29.03 47.41
N ASN A 382 -38.93 28.17 47.38
CA ASN A 382 -40.34 28.53 47.39
C ASN A 382 -40.99 27.97 48.67
#